data_20cb2b433693748357cdbfe35e23790f
#
_entry.id   20cb2b433693748357cdbfe35e23790f
#
_cell.length_a   1.000
_cell.length_b   1.000
_cell.length_c   1.000
_cell.angle_alpha   90.00
_cell.angle_beta   90.00
_cell.angle_gamma   90.00
#
_symmetry.space_group_name_H-M   'P 1'
#
loop_
_entity.id
_entity.type
_entity.pdbx_description
1 polymer ?
#
loop_
_entity_poly.entity_id
_entity_poly.type
_entity_poly.pdbx_seq_one_letter_code
_entity_poly.pdbx_strand_id
1 'polypeptide(L)'
;MRSGACLVAAGLVALAAHAARPAAAAERQMAVTFDDLPGPPGGLLSNDVGALRENTRLLLAAFGEARVPVVGFVNEGKLFLEGEAPADAEARIAILKLWVDAGLELGNHSYSHRSLNRTPLEEFESDVTRGEPVTRRLLSAAGLKLRYFRHPFLQVGLELDKRRAFEAFLARRGYSVAPVTIDNDEYVYAAIYAEALRRGDRAMADRIGADYLRYMDEVVAFCEDVARRLSGREIRHVLLLHANSLNAEYFGRLAGAIAARGYGFVTLDKALEDEAYRLPDTYVGAWGISWLHHWEMSAGRKRSPSPDPPAWVTRAYEAQKPK
;
A
#
# COMPACT_ATOMS: atom_id res chain seq x y z
N MET A 1 -83.81 30.87 1.31
CA MET A 1 -82.87 30.17 2.20
C MET A 1 -81.98 29.35 1.29
N ARG A 2 -80.73 29.79 1.14
CA ARG A 2 -79.74 29.15 0.23
C ARG A 2 -78.66 28.55 1.10
N SER A 3 -78.53 27.22 1.10
CA SER A 3 -77.45 26.48 1.77
C SER A 3 -76.18 26.50 0.91
N GLY A 4 -75.13 27.07 1.42
CA GLY A 4 -73.82 27.02 0.81
C GLY A 4 -73.08 25.77 1.25
N ALA A 5 -72.64 24.94 0.32
CA ALA A 5 -71.76 23.82 0.55
C ALA A 5 -70.25 24.24 0.39
N CYS A 6 -69.48 24.07 1.42
CA CYS A 6 -68.05 24.34 1.42
C CYS A 6 -67.35 23.08 0.94
N LEU A 7 -66.64 23.15 -0.21
CA LEU A 7 -65.78 22.09 -0.71
C LEU A 7 -64.35 22.28 -0.12
N VAL A 8 -63.94 21.33 0.66
CA VAL A 8 -62.51 21.24 1.12
C VAL A 8 -61.75 20.40 0.10
N ALA A 9 -60.82 21.04 -0.61
CA ALA A 9 -59.91 20.36 -1.52
C ALA A 9 -58.71 19.85 -0.72
N ALA A 10 -58.59 18.53 -0.59
CA ALA A 10 -57.41 17.88 -0.02
C ALA A 10 -56.32 17.76 -1.08
N GLY A 11 -55.25 18.55 -0.95
CA GLY A 11 -54.07 18.44 -1.80
C GLY A 11 -53.18 17.25 -1.38
N LEU A 12 -53.10 16.24 -2.22
CA LEU A 12 -52.08 15.17 -2.08
C LEU A 12 -50.70 15.69 -2.49
N VAL A 13 -49.80 15.86 -1.52
CA VAL A 13 -48.39 16.08 -1.79
C VAL A 13 -47.74 14.73 -2.05
N ALA A 14 -47.42 14.42 -3.30
CA ALA A 14 -46.65 13.24 -3.67
C ALA A 14 -45.20 13.50 -3.34
N LEU A 15 -44.67 12.87 -2.25
CA LEU A 15 -43.24 12.76 -2.01
C LEU A 15 -42.60 11.85 -3.07
N ALA A 16 -41.91 12.43 -4.04
CA ALA A 16 -41.06 11.70 -4.96
C ALA A 16 -39.83 11.19 -4.20
N ALA A 17 -39.83 9.93 -3.85
CA ALA A 17 -38.66 9.24 -3.34
C ALA A 17 -37.59 9.21 -4.45
N HIS A 18 -36.59 10.07 -4.36
CA HIS A 18 -35.41 9.97 -5.20
C HIS A 18 -34.64 8.70 -4.78
N ALA A 19 -34.88 7.59 -5.48
CA ALA A 19 -34.01 6.44 -5.40
C ALA A 19 -32.63 6.87 -5.90
N ALA A 20 -31.66 6.90 -5.00
CA ALA A 20 -30.27 7.13 -5.36
C ALA A 20 -29.84 6.06 -6.38
N ARG A 21 -29.55 6.49 -7.62
CA ARG A 21 -28.96 5.59 -8.63
C ARG A 21 -27.68 5.00 -8.02
N PRO A 22 -27.46 3.67 -8.11
CA PRO A 22 -26.16 3.11 -7.75
C PRO A 22 -25.11 3.83 -8.58
N ALA A 23 -24.08 4.37 -7.92
CA ALA A 23 -22.96 4.97 -8.61
C ALA A 23 -22.43 3.95 -9.62
N ALA A 24 -22.28 4.36 -10.89
CA ALA A 24 -21.67 3.51 -11.90
C ALA A 24 -20.33 3.01 -11.33
N ALA A 25 -20.06 1.71 -11.42
CA ALA A 25 -18.78 1.15 -10.98
C ALA A 25 -17.65 1.93 -11.69
N ALA A 26 -16.65 2.38 -10.93
CA ALA A 26 -15.54 3.12 -11.53
C ALA A 26 -14.88 2.26 -12.62
N GLU A 27 -14.61 2.85 -13.77
CA GLU A 27 -14.01 2.15 -14.91
C GLU A 27 -12.60 1.66 -14.56
N ARG A 28 -11.88 2.41 -13.71
CA ARG A 28 -10.53 2.11 -13.22
C ARG A 28 -10.58 1.66 -11.76
N GLN A 29 -9.79 0.66 -11.43
CA GLN A 29 -9.75 0.10 -10.08
C GLN A 29 -8.34 -0.01 -9.54
N MET A 30 -8.16 0.26 -8.24
CA MET A 30 -6.87 0.24 -7.57
C MET A 30 -7.00 -0.38 -6.18
N ALA A 31 -6.13 -1.35 -5.87
CA ALA A 31 -5.86 -1.79 -4.51
C ALA A 31 -4.69 -0.99 -3.93
N VAL A 32 -4.78 -0.64 -2.65
CA VAL A 32 -3.73 0.09 -1.95
C VAL A 32 -3.09 -0.82 -0.92
N THR A 33 -1.77 -0.82 -0.87
CA THR A 33 -0.99 -1.63 0.08
C THR A 33 0.06 -0.79 0.79
N PHE A 34 0.32 -1.13 2.04
CA PHE A 34 1.30 -0.47 2.88
C PHE A 34 2.34 -1.48 3.37
N ASP A 35 3.60 -1.25 3.05
CA ASP A 35 4.68 -2.11 3.47
C ASP A 35 5.32 -1.63 4.79
N ASP A 36 6.12 -2.48 5.39
CA ASP A 36 6.99 -2.18 6.53
C ASP A 36 6.34 -1.97 7.89
N LEU A 37 5.12 -2.50 8.11
CA LEU A 37 4.47 -2.38 9.42
C LEU A 37 5.30 -3.01 10.57
N PRO A 38 5.23 -2.40 11.78
CA PRO A 38 4.37 -1.28 12.21
C PRO A 38 4.83 0.10 11.77
N GLY A 39 5.98 0.23 11.11
CA GLY A 39 6.52 1.46 10.55
C GLY A 39 7.82 1.22 9.80
N PRO A 40 8.22 2.11 8.86
CA PRO A 40 9.43 1.94 8.07
C PRO A 40 10.68 1.99 8.95
N PRO A 41 11.80 1.38 8.52
CA PRO A 41 13.06 1.48 9.23
C PRO A 41 13.62 2.90 9.14
N GLY A 42 14.10 3.44 10.25
CA GLY A 42 14.69 4.78 10.32
C GLY A 42 13.66 5.92 10.36
N GLY A 43 14.13 7.12 10.64
CA GLY A 43 13.31 8.31 10.74
C GLY A 43 12.63 8.52 12.09
N LEU A 44 11.70 9.49 12.16
CA LEU A 44 11.03 9.92 13.39
C LEU A 44 10.24 8.82 14.11
N LEU A 45 9.82 7.79 13.38
CA LEU A 45 8.89 6.78 13.89
C LEU A 45 9.57 5.46 14.31
N SER A 46 10.87 5.27 14.03
CA SER A 46 11.48 3.92 14.04
C SER A 46 11.44 3.20 15.38
N ASN A 47 11.49 3.91 16.51
CA ASN A 47 11.57 3.30 17.84
C ASN A 47 10.57 3.88 18.85
N ASP A 48 9.92 5.02 18.56
CA ASP A 48 8.93 5.61 19.46
C ASP A 48 7.56 4.98 19.23
N VAL A 49 7.14 4.13 20.18
CA VAL A 49 5.85 3.44 20.14
C VAL A 49 4.69 4.42 20.14
N GLY A 50 4.81 5.57 20.83
CA GLY A 50 3.79 6.62 20.84
C GLY A 50 3.60 7.23 19.47
N ALA A 51 4.71 7.58 18.80
CA ALA A 51 4.70 8.12 17.43
C ALA A 51 4.18 7.10 16.41
N LEU A 52 4.57 5.82 16.51
CA LEU A 52 4.05 4.75 15.66
C LEU A 52 2.53 4.58 15.83
N ARG A 53 2.04 4.62 17.05
CA ARG A 53 0.59 4.50 17.36
C ARG A 53 -0.18 5.68 16.78
N GLU A 54 0.31 6.92 16.97
CA GLU A 54 -0.35 8.11 16.46
C GLU A 54 -0.35 8.13 14.93
N ASN A 55 0.77 7.78 14.31
CA ASN A 55 0.86 7.64 12.84
C ASN A 55 -0.15 6.63 12.30
N THR A 56 -0.25 5.47 12.96
CA THR A 56 -1.24 4.43 12.58
C THR A 56 -2.67 4.95 12.75
N ARG A 57 -2.97 5.67 13.84
CA ARG A 57 -4.30 6.25 14.05
C ARG A 57 -4.70 7.22 12.96
N LEU A 58 -3.78 8.08 12.52
CA LEU A 58 -4.00 9.03 11.43
C LEU A 58 -4.22 8.32 10.09
N LEU A 59 -3.40 7.32 9.78
CA LEU A 59 -3.58 6.49 8.57
C LEU A 59 -4.94 5.80 8.55
N LEU A 60 -5.31 5.12 9.64
CA LEU A 60 -6.59 4.41 9.72
C LEU A 60 -7.79 5.35 9.60
N ALA A 61 -7.71 6.55 10.17
CA ALA A 61 -8.74 7.57 10.00
C ALA A 61 -8.87 7.99 8.51
N ALA A 62 -7.74 8.24 7.85
CA ALA A 62 -7.72 8.62 6.44
C ALA A 62 -8.23 7.48 5.52
N PHE A 63 -7.92 6.21 5.83
CA PHE A 63 -8.47 5.07 5.09
C PHE A 63 -9.98 4.97 5.24
N GLY A 64 -10.49 5.15 6.46
CA GLY A 64 -11.91 5.12 6.74
C GLY A 64 -12.68 6.25 6.05
N GLU A 65 -12.17 7.48 6.11
CA GLU A 65 -12.75 8.66 5.44
C GLU A 65 -12.78 8.48 3.92
N ALA A 66 -11.69 8.02 3.33
CA ALA A 66 -11.59 7.77 1.89
C ALA A 66 -12.25 6.44 1.45
N ARG A 67 -12.68 5.60 2.39
CA ARG A 67 -13.24 4.25 2.16
C ARG A 67 -12.32 3.36 1.32
N VAL A 68 -11.03 3.39 1.63
CA VAL A 68 -10.01 2.61 0.93
C VAL A 68 -9.75 1.31 1.69
N PRO A 69 -10.03 0.13 1.10
CA PRO A 69 -9.58 -1.14 1.67
C PRO A 69 -8.07 -1.26 1.48
N VAL A 70 -7.35 -1.51 2.58
CA VAL A 70 -5.89 -1.56 2.58
C VAL A 70 -5.41 -2.91 3.11
N VAL A 71 -4.29 -3.42 2.56
CA VAL A 71 -3.52 -4.52 3.15
C VAL A 71 -2.19 -3.97 3.66
N GLY A 72 -1.87 -4.23 4.93
CA GLY A 72 -0.59 -3.88 5.54
C GLY A 72 0.37 -5.07 5.58
N PHE A 73 1.61 -4.93 5.11
CA PHE A 73 2.62 -5.99 5.12
C PHE A 73 3.58 -5.82 6.29
N VAL A 74 3.70 -6.86 7.11
CA VAL A 74 4.35 -6.82 8.43
C VAL A 74 5.73 -7.44 8.40
N ASN A 75 6.72 -6.74 8.95
CA ASN A 75 8.00 -7.32 9.35
C ASN A 75 7.95 -7.61 10.86
N GLU A 76 7.67 -8.85 11.25
CA GLU A 76 7.53 -9.17 12.68
C GLU A 76 8.79 -8.93 13.50
N GLY A 77 9.98 -8.93 12.87
CA GLY A 77 11.23 -8.57 13.54
C GLY A 77 11.26 -7.17 14.14
N LYS A 78 10.50 -6.23 13.56
CA LYS A 78 10.35 -4.87 14.09
C LYS A 78 9.50 -4.79 15.37
N LEU A 79 8.82 -5.87 15.74
CA LEU A 79 8.06 -5.94 16.99
C LEU A 79 8.96 -6.22 18.20
N PHE A 80 10.11 -6.85 17.96
CA PHE A 80 11.00 -7.37 18.98
C PHE A 80 12.40 -6.78 18.78
N LEU A 81 12.63 -5.56 19.26
CA LEU A 81 13.93 -4.91 19.12
C LEU A 81 14.87 -5.34 20.27
N GLU A 82 16.13 -5.51 19.95
CA GLU A 82 17.15 -5.94 20.92
C GLU A 82 17.30 -4.89 22.03
N GLY A 83 17.36 -5.34 23.29
CA GLY A 83 17.54 -4.49 24.46
C GLY A 83 16.28 -3.75 24.95
N GLU A 84 15.14 -3.95 24.31
CA GLU A 84 13.87 -3.34 24.75
C GLU A 84 13.09 -4.20 25.75
N ALA A 85 12.24 -3.55 26.53
CA ALA A 85 11.37 -4.25 27.48
C ALA A 85 10.25 -5.04 26.76
N PRO A 86 9.79 -6.19 27.31
CA PRO A 86 8.67 -6.94 26.75
C PRO A 86 7.40 -6.10 26.55
N ALA A 87 7.18 -5.08 27.37
CA ALA A 87 6.06 -4.16 27.26
C ALA A 87 6.07 -3.35 25.94
N ASP A 88 7.24 -3.04 25.39
CA ASP A 88 7.37 -2.32 24.13
C ASP A 88 7.00 -3.21 22.94
N ALA A 89 7.35 -4.50 23.00
CA ALA A 89 6.91 -5.49 22.01
C ALA A 89 5.38 -5.63 22.00
N GLU A 90 4.76 -5.77 23.18
CA GLU A 90 3.30 -5.84 23.30
C GLU A 90 2.64 -4.55 22.80
N ALA A 91 3.23 -3.40 23.05
CA ALA A 91 2.73 -2.13 22.56
C ALA A 91 2.80 -2.03 21.03
N ARG A 92 3.86 -2.57 20.36
CA ARG A 92 3.94 -2.66 18.89
C ARG A 92 2.96 -3.68 18.31
N ILE A 93 2.76 -4.81 18.98
CA ILE A 93 1.73 -5.79 18.62
C ILE A 93 0.33 -5.14 18.69
N ALA A 94 0.07 -4.32 19.71
CA ALA A 94 -1.18 -3.59 19.83
C ALA A 94 -1.40 -2.59 18.68
N ILE A 95 -0.33 -2.04 18.08
CA ILE A 95 -0.42 -1.20 16.88
C ILE A 95 -0.90 -2.02 15.68
N LEU A 96 -0.36 -3.23 15.45
CA LEU A 96 -0.86 -4.12 14.40
C LEU A 96 -2.32 -4.51 14.62
N LYS A 97 -2.71 -4.70 15.89
CA LYS A 97 -4.11 -4.98 16.24
C LYS A 97 -5.06 -3.87 15.81
N LEU A 98 -4.64 -2.60 15.82
CA LEU A 98 -5.48 -1.48 15.35
C LEU A 98 -5.87 -1.64 13.87
N TRP A 99 -4.98 -2.16 13.03
CA TRP A 99 -5.28 -2.44 11.61
C TRP A 99 -6.37 -3.52 11.50
N VAL A 100 -6.23 -4.60 12.24
CA VAL A 100 -7.20 -5.71 12.24
C VAL A 100 -8.55 -5.28 12.82
N ASP A 101 -8.54 -4.50 13.91
CA ASP A 101 -9.76 -3.95 14.53
C ASP A 101 -10.49 -2.97 13.59
N ALA A 102 -9.78 -2.30 12.70
CA ALA A 102 -10.35 -1.47 11.64
C ALA A 102 -10.90 -2.28 10.44
N GLY A 103 -10.86 -3.62 10.49
CA GLY A 103 -11.33 -4.50 9.43
C GLY A 103 -10.37 -4.64 8.25
N LEU A 104 -9.10 -4.26 8.43
CA LEU A 104 -8.07 -4.34 7.40
C LEU A 104 -7.29 -5.65 7.50
N GLU A 105 -6.76 -6.10 6.36
CA GLU A 105 -5.95 -7.31 6.29
C GLU A 105 -4.46 -7.00 6.52
N LEU A 106 -3.76 -8.01 7.05
CA LEU A 106 -2.32 -8.00 7.17
C LEU A 106 -1.72 -9.10 6.28
N GLY A 107 -0.54 -8.82 5.71
CA GLY A 107 0.28 -9.75 4.94
C GLY A 107 1.66 -9.94 5.57
N ASN A 108 2.39 -10.95 5.12
CA ASN A 108 3.75 -11.24 5.55
C ASN A 108 4.76 -10.49 4.66
N HIS A 109 5.71 -9.78 5.29
CA HIS A 109 6.82 -9.09 4.62
C HIS A 109 8.19 -9.63 5.08
N SER A 110 8.26 -10.90 5.43
CA SER A 110 9.34 -11.59 6.13
C SER A 110 9.56 -11.08 7.57
N TYR A 111 10.40 -11.76 8.34
CA TYR A 111 10.73 -11.33 9.70
C TYR A 111 11.67 -10.12 9.70
N SER A 112 12.81 -10.26 8.98
CA SER A 112 13.94 -9.33 9.06
C SER A 112 14.08 -8.42 7.84
N HIS A 113 13.08 -8.39 6.94
CA HIS A 113 13.13 -7.62 5.69
C HIS A 113 14.38 -7.95 4.84
N ARG A 114 14.78 -9.24 4.78
CA ARG A 114 15.92 -9.68 3.98
C ARG A 114 15.61 -9.69 2.50
N SER A 115 16.64 -9.51 1.68
CA SER A 115 16.56 -9.61 0.22
C SER A 115 16.66 -11.08 -0.22
N LEU A 116 15.71 -11.58 -1.02
CA LEU A 116 15.81 -12.88 -1.66
C LEU A 116 17.03 -12.96 -2.59
N ASN A 117 17.47 -11.85 -3.17
CA ASN A 117 18.63 -11.79 -4.05
C ASN A 117 19.95 -12.12 -3.31
N ARG A 118 20.03 -11.80 -2.01
CA ARG A 118 21.27 -11.88 -1.21
C ARG A 118 21.25 -12.99 -0.15
N THR A 119 20.11 -13.58 0.11
CA THR A 119 19.90 -14.57 1.17
C THR A 119 19.77 -15.97 0.55
N PRO A 120 20.45 -17.01 1.05
CA PRO A 120 20.20 -18.39 0.65
C PRO A 120 18.70 -18.75 0.78
N LEU A 121 18.20 -19.61 -0.10
CA LEU A 121 16.77 -19.90 -0.18
C LEU A 121 16.21 -20.41 1.15
N GLU A 122 16.84 -21.41 1.76
CA GLU A 122 16.40 -22.00 3.04
C GLU A 122 16.38 -20.97 4.19
N GLU A 123 17.37 -20.08 4.23
CA GLU A 123 17.41 -19.01 5.24
C GLU A 123 16.29 -17.99 5.02
N PHE A 124 15.98 -17.68 3.75
CA PHE A 124 14.88 -16.76 3.42
C PHE A 124 13.52 -17.39 3.73
N GLU A 125 13.32 -18.67 3.43
CA GLU A 125 12.11 -19.43 3.80
C GLU A 125 11.92 -19.48 5.32
N SER A 126 13.01 -19.67 6.07
CA SER A 126 13.02 -19.59 7.53
C SER A 126 12.62 -18.21 8.03
N ASP A 127 13.15 -17.14 7.41
CA ASP A 127 12.83 -15.75 7.75
C ASP A 127 11.34 -15.42 7.49
N VAL A 128 10.78 -15.93 6.40
CA VAL A 128 9.32 -15.83 6.13
C VAL A 128 8.52 -16.53 7.21
N THR A 129 8.91 -17.76 7.59
CA THR A 129 8.21 -18.55 8.60
C THR A 129 8.27 -17.90 9.98
N ARG A 130 9.40 -17.29 10.35
CA ARG A 130 9.54 -16.52 11.59
C ARG A 130 8.63 -15.28 11.62
N GLY A 131 8.30 -14.71 10.47
CA GLY A 131 7.44 -13.53 10.32
C GLY A 131 5.94 -13.82 10.29
N GLU A 132 5.49 -14.98 10.82
CA GLU A 132 4.09 -15.39 10.79
C GLU A 132 3.34 -15.36 12.13
N PRO A 133 3.97 -15.72 13.27
CA PRO A 133 3.23 -16.12 14.47
C PRO A 133 2.31 -15.03 15.03
N VAL A 134 2.78 -13.80 15.10
CA VAL A 134 2.01 -12.67 15.65
C VAL A 134 0.89 -12.29 14.69
N THR A 135 1.22 -12.08 13.43
CA THR A 135 0.26 -11.66 12.39
C THR A 135 -0.83 -12.72 12.20
N ARG A 136 -0.44 -14.00 12.15
CA ARG A 136 -1.39 -15.12 12.05
C ARG A 136 -2.34 -15.18 13.25
N ARG A 137 -1.82 -14.99 14.47
CA ARG A 137 -2.63 -14.96 15.70
C ARG A 137 -3.64 -13.80 15.67
N LEU A 138 -3.21 -12.60 15.32
CA LEU A 138 -4.09 -11.43 15.25
C LEU A 138 -5.21 -11.61 14.23
N LEU A 139 -4.87 -12.05 13.02
CA LEU A 139 -5.85 -12.29 11.96
C LEU A 139 -6.82 -13.42 12.34
N SER A 140 -6.31 -14.55 12.89
CA SER A 140 -7.16 -15.67 13.32
C SER A 140 -8.16 -15.28 14.39
N ALA A 141 -7.77 -14.40 15.33
CA ALA A 141 -8.68 -13.88 16.36
C ALA A 141 -9.83 -13.05 15.76
N ALA A 142 -9.65 -12.47 14.58
CA ALA A 142 -10.66 -11.72 13.83
C ALA A 142 -11.38 -12.58 12.75
N GLY A 143 -11.14 -13.90 12.70
CA GLY A 143 -11.72 -14.79 11.69
C GLY A 143 -11.10 -14.66 10.29
N LEU A 144 -9.95 -13.98 10.18
CA LEU A 144 -9.21 -13.75 8.95
C LEU A 144 -8.02 -14.73 8.82
N LYS A 145 -7.46 -14.82 7.61
CA LYS A 145 -6.30 -15.66 7.32
C LYS A 145 -5.12 -14.82 6.85
N LEU A 146 -3.91 -15.22 7.26
CA LEU A 146 -2.67 -14.70 6.69
C LEU A 146 -2.45 -15.38 5.33
N ARG A 147 -2.68 -14.66 4.24
CA ARG A 147 -2.75 -15.21 2.87
C ARG A 147 -1.90 -14.47 1.84
N TYR A 148 -1.32 -13.31 2.18
CA TYR A 148 -0.49 -12.55 1.27
C TYR A 148 0.95 -12.49 1.72
N PHE A 149 1.85 -12.58 0.74
CA PHE A 149 3.28 -12.32 0.91
C PHE A 149 3.72 -11.19 -0.02
N ARG A 150 4.51 -10.24 0.50
CA ARG A 150 5.18 -9.20 -0.27
C ARG A 150 6.69 -9.40 -0.21
N HIS A 151 7.33 -9.43 -1.38
CA HIS A 151 8.79 -9.50 -1.48
C HIS A 151 9.44 -8.24 -0.91
N PRO A 152 10.35 -8.33 0.10
CA PRO A 152 11.17 -7.20 0.49
C PRO A 152 11.93 -6.62 -0.70
N PHE A 153 11.96 -5.28 -0.77
CA PHE A 153 12.57 -4.53 -1.89
C PHE A 153 11.98 -4.88 -3.27
N LEU A 154 10.83 -5.53 -3.36
CA LEU A 154 10.27 -6.10 -4.60
C LEU A 154 11.23 -7.08 -5.33
N GLN A 155 12.26 -7.58 -4.66
CA GLN A 155 13.28 -8.47 -5.23
C GLN A 155 12.81 -9.92 -5.26
N VAL A 156 12.73 -10.48 -6.47
CA VAL A 156 12.17 -11.81 -6.72
C VAL A 156 13.24 -12.91 -6.95
N GLY A 157 14.52 -12.56 -6.82
CA GLY A 157 15.64 -13.48 -7.06
C GLY A 157 16.50 -13.08 -8.26
N LEU A 158 17.72 -13.62 -8.30
CA LEU A 158 18.66 -13.43 -9.42
C LEU A 158 18.59 -14.58 -10.44
N GLU A 159 18.01 -15.71 -10.04
CA GLU A 159 17.92 -16.93 -10.85
C GLU A 159 16.47 -17.44 -10.85
N LEU A 160 16.01 -17.86 -12.02
CA LEU A 160 14.62 -18.27 -12.20
C LEU A 160 14.27 -19.52 -11.38
N ASP A 161 15.19 -20.46 -11.24
CA ASP A 161 14.97 -21.69 -10.45
C ASP A 161 14.82 -21.37 -8.96
N LYS A 162 15.63 -20.46 -8.41
CA LYS A 162 15.48 -19.98 -7.03
C LYS A 162 14.14 -19.28 -6.82
N ARG A 163 13.74 -18.41 -7.76
CA ARG A 163 12.45 -17.74 -7.74
C ARG A 163 11.30 -18.76 -7.72
N ARG A 164 11.30 -19.72 -8.63
CA ARG A 164 10.26 -20.75 -8.73
C ARG A 164 10.19 -21.64 -7.49
N ALA A 165 11.35 -22.02 -6.94
CA ALA A 165 11.40 -22.80 -5.69
C ALA A 165 10.77 -22.03 -4.54
N PHE A 166 11.06 -20.73 -4.42
CA PHE A 166 10.45 -19.88 -3.40
C PHE A 166 8.95 -19.68 -3.63
N GLU A 167 8.49 -19.46 -4.86
CA GLU A 167 7.05 -19.37 -5.18
C GLU A 167 6.32 -20.67 -4.82
N ALA A 168 6.94 -21.84 -5.09
CA ALA A 168 6.40 -23.13 -4.67
C ALA A 168 6.34 -23.29 -3.14
N PHE A 169 7.33 -22.79 -2.40
CA PHE A 169 7.29 -22.73 -0.94
C PHE A 169 6.11 -21.87 -0.44
N LEU A 170 5.94 -20.66 -0.98
CA LEU A 170 4.83 -19.78 -0.64
C LEU A 170 3.47 -20.46 -0.89
N ALA A 171 3.30 -21.09 -2.05
CA ALA A 171 2.07 -21.79 -2.41
C ALA A 171 1.74 -22.94 -1.44
N ARG A 172 2.76 -23.76 -1.04
CA ARG A 172 2.58 -24.83 -0.04
C ARG A 172 2.13 -24.31 1.32
N ARG A 173 2.49 -23.05 1.66
CA ARG A 173 2.08 -22.39 2.92
C ARG A 173 0.78 -21.61 2.81
N GLY A 174 0.14 -21.62 1.63
CA GLY A 174 -1.12 -20.95 1.38
C GLY A 174 -0.98 -19.44 1.14
N TYR A 175 0.20 -18.98 0.76
CA TYR A 175 0.43 -17.60 0.37
C TYR A 175 0.17 -17.37 -1.12
N SER A 176 -0.41 -16.21 -1.41
CA SER A 176 -0.38 -15.57 -2.71
C SER A 176 0.63 -14.40 -2.67
N VAL A 177 1.48 -14.29 -3.68
CA VAL A 177 2.34 -13.11 -3.84
C VAL A 177 1.46 -11.89 -4.10
N ALA A 178 1.73 -10.80 -3.40
CA ALA A 178 1.11 -9.51 -3.63
C ALA A 178 2.01 -8.70 -4.57
N PRO A 179 1.72 -8.65 -5.89
CA PRO A 179 2.50 -7.88 -6.85
C PRO A 179 2.26 -6.39 -6.68
N VAL A 180 3.16 -5.57 -7.21
CA VAL A 180 3.04 -4.10 -7.26
C VAL A 180 3.06 -3.66 -8.72
N THR A 181 2.06 -2.92 -9.15
CA THR A 181 2.04 -2.32 -10.49
C THR A 181 2.34 -0.83 -10.45
N ILE A 182 2.06 -0.15 -9.34
CA ILE A 182 2.44 1.24 -9.11
C ILE A 182 3.49 1.27 -8.00
N ASP A 183 4.74 1.07 -8.42
CA ASP A 183 5.96 1.27 -7.64
C ASP A 183 6.42 2.73 -7.77
N ASN A 184 7.03 3.28 -6.73
CA ASN A 184 7.36 4.70 -6.67
C ASN A 184 8.44 4.99 -5.61
N ASP A 185 9.00 6.20 -5.66
CA ASP A 185 10.03 6.67 -4.73
C ASP A 185 9.44 7.49 -3.55
N GLU A 186 8.25 7.15 -3.09
CA GLU A 186 7.59 7.83 -1.96
C GLU A 186 8.49 7.86 -0.71
N TYR A 187 9.25 6.80 -0.46
CA TYR A 187 10.17 6.70 0.68
C TYR A 187 11.25 7.81 0.69
N VAL A 188 11.64 8.31 -0.48
CA VAL A 188 12.57 9.45 -0.62
C VAL A 188 11.91 10.72 -0.08
N TYR A 189 10.65 10.97 -0.47
CA TYR A 189 9.86 12.08 0.05
C TYR A 189 9.59 11.95 1.54
N ALA A 190 9.25 10.75 1.99
CA ALA A 190 8.97 10.48 3.40
C ALA A 190 10.19 10.77 4.31
N ALA A 191 11.39 10.43 3.86
CA ALA A 191 12.61 10.70 4.61
C ALA A 191 12.86 12.21 4.78
N ILE A 192 12.78 12.99 3.69
CA ILE A 192 12.99 14.46 3.76
C ILE A 192 11.84 15.17 4.47
N TYR A 193 10.62 14.64 4.40
CA TYR A 193 9.46 15.13 5.12
C TYR A 193 9.63 14.94 6.64
N ALA A 194 10.03 13.75 7.06
CA ALA A 194 10.30 13.45 8.46
C ALA A 194 11.40 14.38 9.03
N GLU A 195 12.45 14.65 8.27
CA GLU A 195 13.52 15.58 8.67
C GLU A 195 13.02 17.03 8.76
N ALA A 196 12.17 17.48 7.84
CA ALA A 196 11.55 18.80 7.92
C ALA A 196 10.71 18.96 9.20
N LEU A 197 9.90 17.95 9.54
CA LEU A 197 9.13 17.92 10.78
C LEU A 197 10.02 17.94 12.03
N ARG A 198 11.11 17.16 12.03
CA ARG A 198 12.07 17.11 13.14
C ARG A 198 12.73 18.47 13.40
N ARG A 199 12.93 19.26 12.36
CA ARG A 199 13.47 20.64 12.45
C ARG A 199 12.40 21.69 12.76
N GLY A 200 11.13 21.31 12.80
CA GLY A 200 10.04 22.28 12.94
C GLY A 200 9.80 23.13 11.69
N ASP A 201 10.36 22.73 10.54
CA ASP A 201 10.21 23.46 9.26
C ASP A 201 8.92 23.05 8.54
N ARG A 202 7.81 23.60 9.01
CA ARG A 202 6.49 23.31 8.45
C ARG A 202 6.37 23.77 6.99
N ALA A 203 6.97 24.89 6.64
CA ALA A 203 6.91 25.40 5.26
C ALA A 203 7.59 24.43 4.27
N MET A 204 8.73 23.86 4.68
CA MET A 204 9.40 22.83 3.88
C MET A 204 8.58 21.54 3.84
N ALA A 205 8.00 21.09 4.95
CA ALA A 205 7.13 19.92 4.98
C ALA A 205 5.94 20.07 4.02
N ASP A 206 5.27 21.22 4.02
CA ASP A 206 4.16 21.51 3.12
C ASP A 206 4.59 21.52 1.65
N ARG A 207 5.76 22.08 1.35
CA ARG A 207 6.35 22.03 0.00
C ARG A 207 6.62 20.60 -0.46
N ILE A 208 7.21 19.77 0.41
CA ILE A 208 7.49 18.36 0.14
C ILE A 208 6.19 17.61 -0.16
N GLY A 209 5.17 17.78 0.68
CA GLY A 209 3.88 17.11 0.49
C GLY A 209 3.16 17.54 -0.79
N ALA A 210 3.22 18.81 -1.17
CA ALA A 210 2.66 19.28 -2.42
C ALA A 210 3.40 18.72 -3.65
N ASP A 211 4.72 18.59 -3.56
CA ASP A 211 5.54 17.99 -4.62
C ASP A 211 5.31 16.48 -4.73
N TYR A 212 5.22 15.78 -3.60
CA TYR A 212 4.86 14.38 -3.53
C TYR A 212 3.55 14.06 -4.26
N LEU A 213 2.50 14.83 -4.05
CA LEU A 213 1.22 14.61 -4.73
C LEU A 213 1.35 14.76 -6.26
N ARG A 214 2.14 15.73 -6.76
CA ARG A 214 2.41 15.89 -8.20
C ARG A 214 3.19 14.71 -8.76
N TYR A 215 4.27 14.31 -8.06
CA TYR A 215 5.07 13.15 -8.43
C TYR A 215 4.21 11.87 -8.52
N MET A 216 3.35 11.63 -7.54
CA MET A 216 2.46 10.47 -7.54
C MET A 216 1.46 10.50 -8.70
N ASP A 217 0.95 11.67 -9.09
CA ASP A 217 0.10 11.81 -10.28
C ASP A 217 0.86 11.44 -11.58
N GLU A 218 2.11 11.86 -11.72
CA GLU A 218 2.99 11.50 -12.83
C GLU A 218 3.28 9.99 -12.87
N VAL A 219 3.57 9.39 -11.71
CA VAL A 219 3.80 7.93 -11.59
C VAL A 219 2.55 7.15 -11.97
N VAL A 220 1.39 7.54 -11.49
CA VAL A 220 0.11 6.86 -11.84
C VAL A 220 -0.12 6.94 -13.34
N ALA A 221 0.04 8.14 -13.95
CA ALA A 221 -0.12 8.33 -15.39
C ALA A 221 0.85 7.46 -16.21
N PHE A 222 2.10 7.38 -15.77
CA PHE A 222 3.11 6.50 -16.38
C PHE A 222 2.70 5.02 -16.33
N CYS A 223 2.27 4.54 -15.15
CA CYS A 223 1.86 3.16 -14.96
C CYS A 223 0.62 2.80 -15.80
N GLU A 224 -0.36 3.71 -15.91
CA GLU A 224 -1.51 3.57 -16.82
C GLU A 224 -1.07 3.39 -18.26
N ASP A 225 -0.11 4.21 -18.72
CA ASP A 225 0.39 4.14 -20.10
C ASP A 225 1.15 2.84 -20.37
N VAL A 226 2.03 2.40 -19.44
CA VAL A 226 2.72 1.11 -19.56
C VAL A 226 1.72 -0.05 -19.58
N ALA A 227 0.73 -0.04 -18.69
CA ALA A 227 -0.29 -1.07 -18.62
C ALA A 227 -1.11 -1.17 -19.94
N ARG A 228 -1.51 -0.03 -20.51
CA ARG A 228 -2.20 -0.01 -21.81
C ARG A 228 -1.34 -0.53 -22.95
N ARG A 229 -0.05 -0.20 -22.97
CA ARG A 229 0.87 -0.74 -24.01
C ARG A 229 1.08 -2.24 -23.89
N LEU A 230 1.01 -2.80 -22.68
CA LEU A 230 1.18 -4.23 -22.42
C LEU A 230 -0.09 -5.05 -22.69
N SER A 231 -1.23 -4.56 -22.21
CA SER A 231 -2.49 -5.33 -22.18
C SER A 231 -3.52 -4.87 -23.21
N GLY A 232 -3.33 -3.71 -23.87
CA GLY A 232 -4.31 -3.10 -24.76
C GLY A 232 -5.54 -2.49 -24.07
N ARG A 233 -5.55 -2.44 -22.71
CA ARG A 233 -6.68 -1.99 -21.89
C ARG A 233 -6.21 -1.39 -20.56
N GLU A 234 -7.14 -0.80 -19.84
CA GLU A 234 -6.94 -0.50 -18.41
C GLU A 234 -6.89 -1.81 -17.60
N ILE A 235 -6.02 -1.85 -16.59
CA ILE A 235 -5.94 -2.98 -15.65
C ILE A 235 -6.31 -2.49 -14.23
N ARG A 236 -6.54 -3.45 -13.33
CA ARG A 236 -6.62 -3.13 -11.90
C ARG A 236 -5.20 -3.01 -11.36
N HIS A 237 -4.89 -1.84 -10.78
CA HIS A 237 -3.56 -1.58 -10.24
C HIS A 237 -3.43 -1.98 -8.76
N VAL A 238 -2.19 -2.25 -8.35
CA VAL A 238 -1.79 -2.39 -6.94
C VAL A 238 -0.74 -1.31 -6.65
N LEU A 239 -1.09 -0.39 -5.76
CA LEU A 239 -0.23 0.71 -5.29
C LEU A 239 0.54 0.29 -4.04
N LEU A 240 1.84 0.54 -4.03
CA LEU A 240 2.71 0.39 -2.87
C LEU A 240 2.93 1.75 -2.21
N LEU A 241 2.75 1.79 -0.89
CA LEU A 241 3.12 2.90 0.01
C LEU A 241 3.72 2.34 1.29
N HIS A 242 4.20 3.22 2.20
CA HIS A 242 4.71 2.84 3.51
C HIS A 242 4.00 3.61 4.63
N ALA A 243 3.93 2.99 5.82
CA ALA A 243 3.23 3.55 6.98
C ALA A 243 4.06 4.64 7.70
N ASN A 244 4.32 5.76 7.01
CA ASN A 244 5.15 6.87 7.48
C ASN A 244 4.35 8.17 7.72
N SER A 245 5.01 9.20 8.26
CA SER A 245 4.39 10.48 8.60
C SER A 245 3.90 11.27 7.39
N LEU A 246 4.55 11.14 6.23
CA LEU A 246 4.08 11.78 4.99
C LEU A 246 2.72 11.22 4.59
N ASN A 247 2.59 9.90 4.53
CA ASN A 247 1.32 9.26 4.19
C ASN A 247 0.26 9.46 5.27
N ALA A 248 0.62 9.51 6.55
CA ALA A 248 -0.33 9.82 7.61
C ALA A 248 -1.01 11.18 7.42
N GLU A 249 -0.29 12.16 6.87
CA GLU A 249 -0.84 13.51 6.62
C GLU A 249 -1.44 13.66 5.22
N TYR A 250 -0.84 13.03 4.20
CA TYR A 250 -1.19 13.31 2.79
C TYR A 250 -2.03 12.21 2.12
N PHE A 251 -2.23 11.05 2.74
CA PHE A 251 -2.95 9.94 2.11
C PHE A 251 -4.38 10.32 1.67
N GLY A 252 -5.11 11.07 2.49
CA GLY A 252 -6.48 11.51 2.11
C GLY A 252 -6.48 12.35 0.82
N ARG A 253 -5.48 13.24 0.67
CA ARG A 253 -5.32 14.05 -0.56
C ARG A 253 -4.90 13.19 -1.75
N LEU A 254 -3.99 12.23 -1.54
CA LEU A 254 -3.56 11.29 -2.57
C LEU A 254 -4.74 10.43 -3.05
N ALA A 255 -5.52 9.87 -2.13
CA ALA A 255 -6.71 9.10 -2.45
C ALA A 255 -7.74 9.94 -3.22
N GLY A 256 -7.94 11.20 -2.82
CA GLY A 256 -8.78 12.15 -3.56
C GLY A 256 -8.28 12.41 -4.98
N ALA A 257 -6.98 12.60 -5.18
CA ALA A 257 -6.37 12.80 -6.49
C ALA A 257 -6.54 11.55 -7.38
N ILE A 258 -6.30 10.36 -6.82
CA ILE A 258 -6.51 9.06 -7.52
C ILE A 258 -7.98 8.89 -7.90
N ALA A 259 -8.92 9.19 -6.99
CA ALA A 259 -10.36 9.13 -7.28
C ALA A 259 -10.77 10.13 -8.38
N ALA A 260 -10.19 11.34 -8.40
CA ALA A 260 -10.42 12.34 -9.46
C ALA A 260 -9.94 11.87 -10.84
N ARG A 261 -9.00 10.91 -10.92
CA ARG A 261 -8.58 10.22 -12.16
C ARG A 261 -9.58 9.11 -12.59
N GLY A 262 -10.69 8.92 -11.86
CA GLY A 262 -11.71 7.92 -12.18
C GLY A 262 -11.48 6.55 -11.51
N TYR A 263 -10.56 6.44 -10.55
CA TYR A 263 -10.36 5.19 -9.82
C TYR A 263 -11.38 4.97 -8.72
N GLY A 264 -11.91 3.74 -8.65
CA GLY A 264 -12.51 3.19 -7.45
C GLY A 264 -11.52 2.31 -6.70
N PHE A 265 -11.53 2.39 -5.37
CA PHE A 265 -10.67 1.54 -4.55
C PHE A 265 -11.32 0.18 -4.32
N VAL A 266 -10.52 -0.87 -4.46
CA VAL A 266 -10.95 -2.27 -4.33
C VAL A 266 -10.00 -3.04 -3.40
N THR A 267 -10.45 -4.19 -2.90
CA THR A 267 -9.57 -5.10 -2.13
C THR A 267 -8.46 -5.67 -3.01
N LEU A 268 -7.37 -6.11 -2.39
CA LEU A 268 -6.26 -6.74 -3.11
C LEU A 268 -6.73 -7.98 -3.89
N ASP A 269 -7.60 -8.82 -3.31
CA ASP A 269 -8.22 -9.94 -4.02
C ASP A 269 -8.88 -9.49 -5.32
N LYS A 270 -9.69 -8.42 -5.22
CA LYS A 270 -10.42 -7.92 -6.38
C LYS A 270 -9.48 -7.40 -7.47
N ALA A 271 -8.38 -6.78 -7.08
CA ALA A 271 -7.36 -6.35 -8.04
C ALA A 271 -6.71 -7.56 -8.72
N LEU A 272 -6.33 -8.59 -7.95
CA LEU A 272 -5.65 -9.79 -8.45
C LEU A 272 -6.53 -10.71 -9.33
N GLU A 273 -7.84 -10.50 -9.37
CA GLU A 273 -8.70 -11.15 -10.36
C GLU A 273 -8.44 -10.69 -11.79
N ASP A 274 -7.76 -9.55 -11.98
CA ASP A 274 -7.45 -9.05 -13.32
C ASP A 274 -6.52 -10.02 -14.07
N GLU A 275 -6.85 -10.30 -15.32
CA GLU A 275 -6.10 -11.21 -16.19
C GLU A 275 -4.65 -10.78 -16.40
N ALA A 276 -4.34 -9.50 -16.26
CA ALA A 276 -2.96 -8.99 -16.36
C ALA A 276 -2.02 -9.69 -15.36
N TYR A 277 -2.51 -10.08 -14.19
CA TYR A 277 -1.70 -10.81 -13.20
C TYR A 277 -1.42 -12.27 -13.55
N ARG A 278 -1.94 -12.75 -14.69
CA ARG A 278 -1.64 -14.06 -15.28
C ARG A 278 -0.70 -13.98 -16.47
N LEU A 279 -0.21 -12.77 -16.82
CA LEU A 279 0.81 -12.60 -17.84
C LEU A 279 2.08 -13.37 -17.47
N PRO A 280 2.79 -13.95 -18.45
CA PRO A 280 4.06 -14.58 -18.20
C PRO A 280 5.02 -13.64 -17.49
N ASP A 281 5.60 -14.11 -16.38
CA ASP A 281 6.58 -13.37 -15.60
C ASP A 281 7.80 -14.26 -15.34
N THR A 282 8.83 -14.03 -16.12
CA THR A 282 10.12 -14.71 -16.02
C THR A 282 11.24 -13.78 -15.57
N TYR A 283 10.88 -12.57 -15.12
CA TYR A 283 11.87 -11.60 -14.68
C TYR A 283 12.66 -12.12 -13.48
N VAL A 284 13.96 -11.99 -13.55
CA VAL A 284 14.93 -12.10 -12.46
C VAL A 284 15.97 -11.00 -12.63
N GLY A 285 16.46 -10.44 -11.53
CA GLY A 285 17.42 -9.33 -11.65
C GLY A 285 17.80 -8.71 -10.31
N ALA A 286 18.82 -7.85 -10.36
CA ALA A 286 19.37 -7.19 -9.18
C ALA A 286 18.40 -6.18 -8.54
N TRP A 287 17.48 -5.65 -9.31
CA TRP A 287 16.58 -4.58 -8.89
C TRP A 287 15.19 -5.13 -8.57
N GLY A 288 14.59 -4.63 -7.49
CA GLY A 288 13.15 -4.72 -7.32
C GLY A 288 12.50 -3.63 -8.18
N ILE A 289 11.54 -4.01 -8.98
CA ILE A 289 10.82 -3.14 -9.92
C ILE A 289 9.35 -3.54 -9.96
N SER A 290 8.51 -2.68 -10.50
CA SER A 290 7.09 -2.98 -10.61
C SER A 290 6.82 -4.21 -11.52
N TRP A 291 5.70 -4.89 -11.29
CA TRP A 291 5.26 -6.01 -12.14
C TRP A 291 4.96 -5.57 -13.59
N LEU A 292 4.66 -4.31 -13.83
CA LEU A 292 4.59 -3.78 -15.20
C LEU A 292 5.93 -3.94 -15.92
N HIS A 293 7.03 -3.61 -15.25
CA HIS A 293 8.37 -3.79 -15.80
C HIS A 293 8.76 -5.27 -15.92
N HIS A 294 8.34 -6.13 -14.96
CA HIS A 294 8.51 -7.59 -15.11
C HIS A 294 7.87 -8.07 -16.41
N TRP A 295 6.63 -7.68 -16.68
CA TRP A 295 5.91 -8.10 -17.87
C TRP A 295 6.51 -7.51 -19.16
N GLU A 296 6.97 -6.24 -19.16
CA GLU A 296 7.71 -5.69 -20.31
C GLU A 296 8.93 -6.55 -20.64
N MET A 297 9.77 -6.86 -19.64
CA MET A 297 11.00 -7.61 -19.83
C MET A 297 10.74 -9.07 -20.20
N SER A 298 9.74 -9.69 -19.58
CA SER A 298 9.32 -11.07 -19.91
C SER A 298 8.74 -11.19 -21.32
N ALA A 299 8.19 -10.12 -21.87
CA ALA A 299 7.76 -10.01 -23.27
C ALA A 299 8.90 -9.62 -24.24
N GLY A 300 10.16 -9.60 -23.77
CA GLY A 300 11.33 -9.21 -24.59
C GLY A 300 11.41 -7.72 -24.90
N ARG A 301 10.67 -6.87 -24.19
CA ARG A 301 10.70 -5.41 -24.34
C ARG A 301 11.76 -4.80 -23.42
N LYS A 302 12.23 -3.61 -23.75
CA LYS A 302 13.05 -2.81 -22.82
C LYS A 302 12.16 -2.23 -21.73
N ARG A 303 12.70 -2.19 -20.51
CA ARG A 303 12.06 -1.49 -19.38
C ARG A 303 11.84 -0.02 -19.72
N SER A 304 10.60 0.45 -19.58
CA SER A 304 10.25 1.85 -19.69
C SER A 304 10.86 2.66 -18.53
N PRO A 305 11.43 3.85 -18.79
CA PRO A 305 11.97 4.70 -17.72
C PRO A 305 10.81 5.26 -16.87
N SER A 306 10.84 4.96 -15.57
CA SER A 306 9.88 5.54 -14.61
C SER A 306 10.16 7.02 -14.35
N PRO A 307 9.15 7.81 -13.96
CA PRO A 307 9.39 9.15 -13.44
C PRO A 307 10.28 9.11 -12.21
N ASP A 308 11.27 9.99 -12.16
CA ASP A 308 12.13 10.19 -10.99
C ASP A 308 11.64 11.39 -10.16
N PRO A 309 11.86 11.42 -8.83
CA PRO A 309 11.67 12.62 -8.04
C PRO A 309 12.51 13.80 -8.59
N PRO A 310 12.02 15.05 -8.50
CA PRO A 310 12.79 16.23 -8.94
C PRO A 310 14.17 16.29 -8.27
N ALA A 311 15.16 16.81 -8.99
CA ALA A 311 16.54 16.83 -8.54
C ALA A 311 16.76 17.50 -7.15
N TRP A 312 15.91 18.44 -6.74
CA TRP A 312 16.00 19.03 -5.41
C TRP A 312 15.61 18.05 -4.30
N VAL A 313 14.63 17.16 -4.56
CA VAL A 313 14.18 16.09 -3.64
C VAL A 313 15.30 15.07 -3.48
N THR A 314 15.84 14.59 -4.59
CA THR A 314 16.95 13.62 -4.59
C THR A 314 18.16 14.19 -3.86
N ARG A 315 18.56 15.43 -4.12
CA ARG A 315 19.67 16.07 -3.40
C ARG A 315 19.41 16.22 -1.91
N ALA A 316 18.18 16.57 -1.51
CA ALA A 316 17.83 16.70 -0.10
C ALA A 316 17.89 15.35 0.62
N TYR A 317 17.47 14.28 -0.05
CA TYR A 317 17.55 12.91 0.47
C TYR A 317 19.01 12.44 0.59
N GLU A 318 19.82 12.62 -0.46
CA GLU A 318 21.24 12.24 -0.43
C GLU A 318 22.02 12.96 0.67
N ALA A 319 21.67 14.23 0.95
CA ALA A 319 22.30 14.99 2.04
C ALA A 319 22.04 14.45 3.45
N GLN A 320 21.05 13.54 3.62
CA GLN A 320 20.74 12.89 4.90
C GLN A 320 21.49 11.57 5.10
N LYS A 321 22.08 11.02 4.04
CA LYS A 321 22.86 9.77 4.15
C LYS A 321 24.12 10.02 4.95
N PRO A 322 24.51 9.11 5.87
CA PRO A 322 25.78 9.21 6.55
C PRO A 322 26.92 9.19 5.52
N LYS A 323 27.90 10.09 5.74
CA LYS A 323 29.10 10.19 4.90
C LYS A 323 30.01 8.99 5.12
#